data_90c0167eea29ba5a67512252434e50bc
#
_entry.id   90c0167eea29ba5a67512252434e50bc
#
_cell.length_a   1.000
_cell.length_b   1.000
_cell.length_c   1.000
_cell.angle_alpha   90.00
_cell.angle_beta   90.00
_cell.angle_gamma   90.00
#
_symmetry.space_group_name_H-M   'P 1'
#
loop_
_entity.id
_entity.type
_entity.pdbx_description
1 polymer ?
#
loop_
_entity_poly.entity_id
_entity_poly.type
_entity_poly.pdbx_seq_one_letter_code
_entity_poly.pdbx_strand_id
1 'polypeptide(L)'
;KRLLCAAAALIVGTASFFAVEWGGKIANDTSFMGKADDLKLKQSDTAGLWMNIPLNRTNSVYVAAEAYYKFTYDDTETADEEFENVINCNLLKLSAGWMAGNGNMISLSAGRFPVSDFTGIIFNQPADGLNFKVSSQTVDFNIFAGYTGLLNAKEVTILTPADTEYEESDDDFYAFAPKYLPFGFSFAFPSVFGNQHISLEGWGFADLNGDDCNRYYGMLGLDGYLLRNLSYNVKTVFGTKNFDSLMNFSSLSFDLNPAGNFGIRLYGTYASGKQGSLSAFSGFTSMTAVSTRFADLEYSSIVTGGLQLSNVFAGVLYASLGGAVLFECPDSSVEYFGMQLSADLLWNIFYDVQLGLSASQFIGDDSDNSKTTLSVKAVIAF
;
A
#
# COMPACT_ATOMS: atom_id res chain seq x y z
N LYS A 1 14.70 -30.82 -0.06
CA LYS A 1 14.35 -31.24 -1.44
C LYS A 1 13.26 -32.33 -1.48
N ARG A 2 13.36 -33.44 -0.72
CA ARG A 2 12.35 -34.53 -0.72
C ARG A 2 10.98 -34.11 -0.18
N LEU A 3 10.93 -33.24 0.84
CA LEU A 3 9.69 -32.68 1.39
C LEU A 3 8.99 -31.71 0.40
N LEU A 4 9.75 -30.88 -0.31
CA LEU A 4 9.24 -30.00 -1.37
C LEU A 4 8.67 -30.81 -2.56
N CYS A 5 9.36 -31.86 -2.97
CA CYS A 5 8.84 -32.76 -4.01
C CYS A 5 7.58 -33.53 -3.56
N ALA A 6 7.52 -33.95 -2.29
CA ALA A 6 6.33 -34.60 -1.74
C ALA A 6 5.14 -33.64 -1.62
N ALA A 7 5.37 -32.40 -1.21
CA ALA A 7 4.34 -31.36 -1.16
C ALA A 7 3.84 -31.00 -2.57
N ALA A 8 4.75 -30.84 -3.53
CA ALA A 8 4.41 -30.59 -4.94
C ALA A 8 3.63 -31.77 -5.55
N ALA A 9 4.03 -33.02 -5.26
CA ALA A 9 3.32 -34.21 -5.74
C ALA A 9 1.93 -34.34 -5.11
N LEU A 10 1.75 -33.95 -3.84
CA LEU A 10 0.46 -33.92 -3.16
C LEU A 10 -0.48 -32.88 -3.77
N ILE A 11 0.05 -31.69 -4.07
CA ILE A 11 -0.70 -30.59 -4.72
C ILE A 11 -1.13 -30.99 -6.12
N VAL A 12 -0.23 -31.57 -6.93
CA VAL A 12 -0.55 -32.04 -8.27
C VAL A 12 -1.54 -33.21 -8.25
N GLY A 13 -1.42 -34.11 -7.28
CA GLY A 13 -2.33 -35.25 -7.13
C GLY A 13 -3.75 -34.84 -6.75
N THR A 14 -3.93 -33.77 -5.96
CA THR A 14 -5.25 -33.24 -5.57
C THR A 14 -5.84 -32.31 -6.61
N ALA A 15 -5.02 -31.56 -7.35
CA ALA A 15 -5.46 -30.67 -8.42
C ALA A 15 -6.19 -31.39 -9.58
N SER A 16 -6.00 -32.70 -9.71
CA SER A 16 -6.68 -33.51 -10.75
C SER A 16 -8.22 -33.60 -10.53
N PHE A 17 -8.73 -33.19 -9.37
CA PHE A 17 -10.16 -33.28 -9.03
C PHE A 17 -10.89 -31.91 -9.01
N PHE A 18 -10.16 -30.80 -9.13
CA PHE A 18 -10.73 -29.45 -9.06
C PHE A 18 -10.24 -28.60 -10.23
N ALA A 19 -11.09 -27.71 -10.71
CA ALA A 19 -10.70 -26.76 -11.75
C ALA A 19 -9.65 -25.78 -11.20
N VAL A 20 -8.47 -25.74 -11.82
CA VAL A 20 -7.44 -24.75 -11.55
C VAL A 20 -7.79 -23.48 -12.31
N GLU A 21 -7.92 -22.39 -11.61
CA GLU A 21 -8.03 -21.06 -12.21
C GLU A 21 -6.64 -20.47 -12.37
N TRP A 22 -6.34 -19.90 -13.52
CA TRP A 22 -5.09 -19.23 -13.78
C TRP A 22 -5.27 -18.10 -14.78
N GLY A 23 -4.36 -17.17 -14.77
CA GLY A 23 -4.34 -16.06 -15.71
C GLY A 23 -3.01 -15.33 -15.65
N GLY A 24 -2.94 -14.24 -16.42
CA GLY A 24 -1.74 -13.43 -16.47
C GLY A 24 -2.07 -11.95 -16.53
N LYS A 25 -1.01 -11.14 -16.38
CA LYS A 25 -1.05 -9.70 -16.47
C LYS A 25 0.19 -9.21 -17.19
N ILE A 26 -0.01 -8.30 -18.13
CA ILE A 26 1.06 -7.50 -18.74
C ILE A 26 0.75 -6.06 -18.43
N ALA A 27 1.71 -5.32 -17.88
CA ALA A 27 1.55 -3.91 -17.58
C ALA A 27 2.78 -3.13 -18.03
N ASN A 28 2.55 -1.95 -18.56
CA ASN A 28 3.55 -0.92 -18.81
C ASN A 28 3.17 0.29 -17.96
N ASP A 29 4.15 0.89 -17.31
CA ASP A 29 4.05 2.16 -16.60
C ASP A 29 5.20 3.05 -17.06
N THR A 30 4.90 4.12 -17.78
CA THR A 30 5.87 5.06 -18.31
C THR A 30 5.60 6.42 -17.69
N SER A 31 6.60 7.00 -17.05
CA SER A 31 6.51 8.32 -16.43
C SER A 31 7.66 9.23 -16.86
N PHE A 32 7.34 10.50 -16.96
CA PHE A 32 8.29 11.59 -17.18
C PHE A 32 8.25 12.47 -15.94
N MET A 33 9.40 12.64 -15.28
CA MET A 33 9.52 13.37 -14.01
C MET A 33 10.68 14.34 -14.04
N GLY A 34 10.52 15.48 -13.38
CA GLY A 34 11.57 16.49 -13.29
C GLY A 34 11.03 17.91 -13.33
N LYS A 35 11.90 18.87 -13.63
CA LYS A 35 11.49 20.25 -13.98
C LYS A 35 10.85 20.25 -15.36
N ALA A 36 9.94 21.19 -15.62
CA ALA A 36 9.17 21.20 -16.87
C ALA A 36 10.04 21.32 -18.15
N ASP A 37 11.25 21.83 -18.02
CA ASP A 37 12.25 21.98 -19.09
C ASP A 37 13.31 20.86 -19.13
N ASP A 38 13.30 19.97 -18.09
CA ASP A 38 14.22 18.84 -17.97
C ASP A 38 13.47 17.63 -17.37
N LEU A 39 12.65 17.00 -18.22
CA LEU A 39 11.89 15.81 -17.85
C LEU A 39 12.69 14.55 -18.18
N LYS A 40 12.87 13.69 -17.20
CA LYS A 40 13.55 12.41 -17.29
C LYS A 40 12.56 11.25 -17.33
N LEU A 41 12.95 10.19 -18.02
CA LEU A 41 12.10 9.03 -18.27
C LEU A 41 12.31 7.95 -17.20
N LYS A 42 11.19 7.45 -16.66
CA LYS A 42 11.14 6.18 -15.93
C LYS A 42 10.12 5.28 -16.58
N GLN A 43 10.52 4.05 -16.95
CA GLN A 43 9.64 3.05 -17.55
C GLN A 43 9.72 1.75 -16.75
N SER A 44 8.59 1.12 -16.52
CA SER A 44 8.49 -0.19 -15.88
C SER A 44 7.56 -1.10 -16.68
N ASP A 45 8.08 -2.24 -17.12
CA ASP A 45 7.34 -3.29 -17.82
C ASP A 45 7.21 -4.51 -16.92
N THR A 46 6.01 -4.98 -16.70
CA THR A 46 5.72 -6.12 -15.83
C THR A 46 4.97 -7.21 -16.59
N ALA A 47 5.42 -8.45 -16.46
CA ALA A 47 4.70 -9.64 -16.92
C ALA A 47 4.52 -10.62 -15.75
N GLY A 48 3.29 -10.88 -15.36
CA GLY A 48 2.94 -11.73 -14.23
C GLY A 48 2.00 -12.86 -14.57
N LEU A 49 2.08 -13.92 -13.79
CA LEU A 49 1.17 -15.07 -13.84
C LEU A 49 0.64 -15.36 -12.46
N TRP A 50 -0.63 -15.70 -12.38
CA TRP A 50 -1.27 -16.13 -11.15
C TRP A 50 -2.04 -17.44 -11.33
N MET A 51 -2.21 -18.18 -10.23
CA MET A 51 -3.02 -19.37 -10.17
C MET A 51 -3.75 -19.48 -8.84
N ASN A 52 -4.94 -20.08 -8.87
CA ASN A 52 -5.73 -20.44 -7.72
C ASN A 52 -6.16 -21.91 -7.83
N ILE A 53 -5.77 -22.72 -6.86
CA ILE A 53 -5.99 -24.17 -6.82
C ILE A 53 -6.89 -24.49 -5.64
N PRO A 54 -8.19 -24.70 -5.84
CA PRO A 54 -9.06 -25.18 -4.78
C PRO A 54 -8.65 -26.59 -4.36
N LEU A 55 -8.57 -26.84 -3.05
CA LEU A 55 -8.21 -28.13 -2.47
C LEU A 55 -9.44 -28.92 -1.96
N ASN A 56 -10.62 -28.30 -2.01
CA ASN A 56 -11.88 -28.95 -1.67
C ASN A 56 -13.03 -28.44 -2.55
N ARG A 57 -14.16 -29.16 -2.56
CA ARG A 57 -15.33 -28.84 -3.41
C ARG A 57 -16.01 -27.53 -3.08
N THR A 58 -15.83 -27.00 -1.90
CA THR A 58 -16.45 -25.75 -1.43
C THR A 58 -15.55 -24.55 -1.64
N ASN A 59 -14.35 -24.72 -2.22
CA ASN A 59 -13.31 -23.69 -2.36
C ASN A 59 -12.95 -23.01 -1.02
N SER A 60 -13.27 -23.64 0.10
CA SER A 60 -12.95 -23.12 1.42
C SER A 60 -11.51 -23.39 1.85
N VAL A 61 -10.82 -24.31 1.15
CA VAL A 61 -9.37 -24.54 1.27
C VAL A 61 -8.77 -24.43 -0.12
N TYR A 62 -7.78 -23.56 -0.28
CA TYR A 62 -7.14 -23.32 -1.56
C TYR A 62 -5.68 -22.88 -1.42
N VAL A 63 -4.92 -23.08 -2.49
CA VAL A 63 -3.58 -22.50 -2.68
C VAL A 63 -3.68 -21.40 -3.74
N ALA A 64 -3.16 -20.22 -3.45
CA ALA A 64 -3.01 -19.14 -4.43
C ALA A 64 -1.54 -18.81 -4.59
N ALA A 65 -1.12 -18.56 -5.82
CA ALA A 65 0.24 -18.14 -6.15
C ALA A 65 0.22 -17.06 -7.22
N GLU A 66 1.16 -16.10 -7.11
CA GLU A 66 1.41 -15.07 -8.10
C GLU A 66 2.90 -14.77 -8.15
N ALA A 67 3.46 -14.76 -9.35
CA ALA A 67 4.83 -14.38 -9.59
C ALA A 67 4.91 -13.50 -10.84
N TYR A 68 5.89 -12.60 -10.88
CA TYR A 68 6.10 -11.72 -12.02
C TYR A 68 7.58 -11.48 -12.28
N TYR A 69 7.84 -11.08 -13.50
CA TYR A 69 9.07 -10.46 -13.95
C TYR A 69 8.79 -8.98 -14.21
N LYS A 70 9.70 -8.10 -13.76
CA LYS A 70 9.65 -6.66 -13.96
C LYS A 70 10.98 -6.20 -14.54
N PHE A 71 10.90 -5.37 -15.55
CA PHE A 71 12.00 -4.62 -16.12
C PHE A 71 11.78 -3.16 -15.84
N THR A 72 12.78 -2.45 -15.33
CA THR A 72 12.73 -1.01 -15.09
C THR A 72 13.90 -0.34 -15.82
N TYR A 73 13.60 0.75 -16.50
CA TYR A 73 14.55 1.73 -16.98
C TYR A 73 14.31 3.03 -16.22
N ASP A 74 15.34 3.58 -15.61
CA ASP A 74 15.26 4.81 -14.82
C ASP A 74 16.39 5.77 -15.22
N ASP A 75 16.04 6.94 -15.77
CA ASP A 75 16.93 8.04 -16.13
C ASP A 75 16.78 9.21 -15.13
N THR A 76 16.02 8.99 -14.03
CA THR A 76 15.73 10.08 -13.08
C THR A 76 16.87 10.31 -12.08
N GLU A 77 17.76 9.36 -11.93
CA GLU A 77 18.91 9.44 -11.03
C GLU A 77 20.12 10.14 -11.67
N THR A 78 20.99 10.69 -10.84
CA THR A 78 21.96 11.72 -11.21
C THR A 78 23.24 11.24 -11.87
N ALA A 79 23.43 9.94 -12.10
CA ALA A 79 24.75 9.44 -12.51
C ALA A 79 24.79 8.65 -13.82
N ASP A 80 23.91 7.69 -14.03
CA ASP A 80 23.93 6.83 -15.23
C ASP A 80 22.53 6.24 -15.46
N GLU A 81 22.19 5.94 -16.72
CA GLU A 81 21.00 5.19 -17.10
C GLU A 81 20.97 3.83 -16.37
N GLU A 82 19.97 3.60 -15.50
CA GLU A 82 19.86 2.34 -14.78
C GLU A 82 18.86 1.39 -15.43
N PHE A 83 19.29 0.15 -15.61
CA PHE A 83 18.45 -0.96 -16.05
C PHE A 83 18.35 -1.98 -14.93
N GLU A 84 17.14 -2.18 -14.42
CA GLU A 84 16.91 -3.16 -13.39
C GLU A 84 15.99 -4.28 -13.87
N ASN A 85 16.32 -5.50 -13.46
CA ASN A 85 15.53 -6.69 -13.74
C ASN A 85 15.19 -7.39 -12.41
N VAL A 86 13.92 -7.68 -12.20
CA VAL A 86 13.45 -8.30 -10.96
C VAL A 86 12.56 -9.49 -11.27
N ILE A 87 12.78 -10.61 -10.57
CA ILE A 87 11.81 -11.71 -10.48
C ILE A 87 11.27 -11.73 -9.06
N ASN A 88 9.95 -11.67 -8.90
CA ASN A 88 9.34 -11.67 -7.60
C ASN A 88 8.13 -12.60 -7.51
N CYS A 89 7.91 -13.12 -6.31
CA CYS A 89 6.72 -13.90 -5.94
C CYS A 89 5.97 -13.11 -4.87
N ASN A 90 4.89 -12.43 -5.26
CA ASN A 90 4.08 -11.61 -4.34
C ASN A 90 3.09 -12.42 -3.53
N LEU A 91 2.70 -13.58 -4.05
CA LEU A 91 1.70 -14.42 -3.42
C LEU A 91 2.11 -15.89 -3.52
N LEU A 92 2.19 -16.56 -2.39
CA LEU A 92 2.26 -18.01 -2.26
C LEU A 92 1.57 -18.40 -0.96
N LYS A 93 0.26 -18.58 -1.02
CA LYS A 93 -0.60 -18.68 0.15
C LYS A 93 -1.42 -19.96 0.14
N LEU A 94 -1.40 -20.69 1.26
CA LEU A 94 -2.44 -21.65 1.63
C LEU A 94 -3.47 -20.96 2.50
N SER A 95 -4.75 -21.07 2.17
CA SER A 95 -5.85 -20.52 2.96
C SER A 95 -6.91 -21.55 3.23
N ALA A 96 -7.44 -21.54 4.45
CA ALA A 96 -8.57 -22.35 4.87
C ALA A 96 -9.62 -21.48 5.56
N GLY A 97 -10.88 -21.61 5.17
CA GLY A 97 -12.00 -20.88 5.75
C GLY A 97 -13.17 -21.82 6.08
N TRP A 98 -13.85 -21.53 7.17
CA TRP A 98 -15.04 -22.28 7.56
C TRP A 98 -16.04 -21.40 8.30
N MET A 99 -17.31 -21.76 8.19
CA MET A 99 -18.38 -21.13 8.95
C MET A 99 -18.45 -21.75 10.34
N ALA A 100 -18.33 -20.94 11.36
CA ALA A 100 -18.63 -21.32 12.73
C ALA A 100 -20.11 -21.07 13.06
N GLY A 101 -20.57 -21.53 14.24
CA GLY A 101 -21.92 -21.25 14.70
C GLY A 101 -22.30 -19.77 14.65
N ASN A 102 -23.55 -19.44 14.49
CA ASN A 102 -24.11 -18.09 14.40
C ASN A 102 -23.65 -17.26 13.17
N GLY A 103 -23.20 -17.91 12.11
CA GLY A 103 -22.81 -17.24 10.87
C GLY A 103 -21.43 -16.56 10.91
N ASN A 104 -20.64 -16.80 11.93
CA ASN A 104 -19.26 -16.30 12.00
C ASN A 104 -18.38 -17.04 10.99
N MET A 105 -17.54 -16.30 10.27
CA MET A 105 -16.54 -16.84 9.36
C MET A 105 -15.17 -16.81 10.03
N ILE A 106 -14.50 -17.97 10.04
CA ILE A 106 -13.13 -18.10 10.52
C ILE A 106 -12.23 -18.43 9.32
N SER A 107 -11.09 -17.79 9.21
CA SER A 107 -10.09 -18.09 8.19
C SER A 107 -8.68 -18.12 8.77
N LEU A 108 -7.88 -19.04 8.23
CA LEU A 108 -6.46 -19.17 8.52
C LEU A 108 -5.70 -19.15 7.19
N SER A 109 -4.68 -18.34 7.10
CA SER A 109 -3.79 -18.27 5.94
C SER A 109 -2.34 -18.42 6.37
N ALA A 110 -1.53 -19.09 5.55
CA ALA A 110 -0.11 -19.31 5.77
C ALA A 110 0.66 -19.13 4.46
N GLY A 111 1.83 -18.50 4.52
CA GLY A 111 2.72 -18.28 3.38
C GLY A 111 2.94 -16.80 3.10
N ARG A 112 3.24 -16.47 1.85
CA ARG A 112 3.45 -15.08 1.38
C ARG A 112 2.14 -14.51 0.87
N PHE A 113 1.76 -13.35 1.36
CA PHE A 113 0.59 -12.60 0.88
C PHE A 113 0.71 -11.11 1.21
N PRO A 114 0.00 -10.24 0.47
CA PRO A 114 -0.07 -8.82 0.79
C PRO A 114 -0.64 -8.60 2.19
N VAL A 115 0.02 -7.75 2.96
CA VAL A 115 -0.38 -7.33 4.30
C VAL A 115 -0.38 -5.81 4.34
N SER A 116 -1.45 -5.24 4.87
CA SER A 116 -1.56 -3.78 5.05
C SER A 116 -2.29 -3.51 6.35
N ASP A 117 -1.84 -2.50 7.10
CA ASP A 117 -2.63 -1.89 8.16
C ASP A 117 -3.83 -1.13 7.55
N PHE A 118 -4.83 -0.76 8.37
CA PHE A 118 -6.04 -0.11 7.86
C PHE A 118 -5.80 1.32 7.34
N THR A 119 -4.65 1.92 7.64
CA THR A 119 -4.24 3.22 7.08
C THR A 119 -3.51 3.07 5.76
N GLY A 120 -2.83 1.94 5.55
CA GLY A 120 -1.90 1.68 4.47
C GLY A 120 -0.59 2.46 4.59
N ILE A 121 -0.31 3.05 5.75
CA ILE A 121 0.79 4.00 5.96
C ILE A 121 1.94 3.36 6.74
N ILE A 122 1.62 2.44 7.65
CA ILE A 122 2.64 1.81 8.49
C ILE A 122 3.23 0.58 7.84
N PHE A 123 2.36 -0.28 7.32
CA PHE A 123 2.77 -1.54 6.70
C PHE A 123 1.91 -1.80 5.47
N ASN A 124 2.51 -1.79 4.29
CA ASN A 124 1.80 -1.99 3.03
C ASN A 124 2.70 -2.69 2.00
N GLN A 125 2.96 -3.98 2.25
CA GLN A 125 3.73 -4.82 1.32
C GLN A 125 3.44 -6.31 1.57
N PRO A 126 3.90 -7.26 0.72
CA PRO A 126 3.87 -8.68 1.03
C PRO A 126 4.69 -9.03 2.28
N ALA A 127 4.29 -10.08 2.98
CA ALA A 127 5.07 -10.69 4.06
C ALA A 127 4.86 -12.20 4.08
N ASP A 128 5.87 -12.94 4.53
CA ASP A 128 5.76 -14.37 4.80
C ASP A 128 5.23 -14.56 6.22
N GLY A 129 4.08 -15.21 6.39
CA GLY A 129 3.51 -15.29 7.74
C GLY A 129 2.27 -16.16 7.87
N LEU A 130 1.65 -16.00 9.04
CA LEU A 130 0.39 -16.59 9.42
C LEU A 130 -0.62 -15.48 9.69
N ASN A 131 -1.82 -15.65 9.19
CA ASN A 131 -2.93 -14.75 9.43
C ASN A 131 -4.17 -15.52 9.89
N PHE A 132 -4.72 -15.14 11.03
CA PHE A 132 -5.96 -15.67 11.57
C PHE A 132 -7.01 -14.56 11.62
N LYS A 133 -8.16 -14.79 11.00
CA LYS A 133 -9.25 -13.82 10.96
C LYS A 133 -10.57 -14.47 11.41
N VAL A 134 -11.31 -13.74 12.22
CA VAL A 134 -12.69 -14.04 12.59
C VAL A 134 -13.55 -12.85 12.17
N SER A 135 -14.55 -13.12 11.33
CA SER A 135 -15.53 -12.12 10.90
C SER A 135 -16.90 -12.48 11.45
N SER A 136 -17.53 -11.53 12.12
CA SER A 136 -18.88 -11.63 12.64
C SER A 136 -19.72 -10.38 12.29
N GLN A 137 -21.01 -10.38 12.62
CA GLN A 137 -21.87 -9.22 12.42
C GLN A 137 -21.52 -8.03 13.31
N THR A 138 -20.86 -8.27 14.44
CA THR A 138 -20.60 -7.24 15.47
C THR A 138 -19.13 -6.84 15.55
N VAL A 139 -18.22 -7.75 15.20
CA VAL A 139 -16.78 -7.50 15.27
C VAL A 139 -16.04 -8.35 14.26
N ASP A 140 -15.11 -7.73 13.55
CA ASP A 140 -14.06 -8.42 12.82
C ASP A 140 -12.78 -8.34 13.64
N PHE A 141 -12.14 -9.50 13.79
CA PHE A 141 -10.88 -9.64 14.51
C PHE A 141 -9.86 -10.27 13.59
N ASN A 142 -8.64 -9.75 13.61
CA ASN A 142 -7.52 -10.29 12.84
C ASN A 142 -6.25 -10.30 13.69
N ILE A 143 -5.44 -11.36 13.55
CA ILE A 143 -4.08 -11.46 14.08
C ILE A 143 -3.16 -11.90 12.95
N PHE A 144 -2.03 -11.23 12.84
CA PHE A 144 -0.96 -11.54 11.91
C PHE A 144 0.37 -11.69 12.65
N ALA A 145 1.20 -12.63 12.20
CA ALA A 145 2.60 -12.72 12.59
C ALA A 145 3.41 -13.20 11.37
N GLY A 146 4.54 -12.56 11.10
CA GLY A 146 5.30 -12.83 9.89
C GLY A 146 6.80 -12.59 9.98
N TYR A 147 7.45 -12.69 8.83
CA TYR A 147 8.87 -12.48 8.62
C TYR A 147 9.12 -11.83 7.27
N THR A 148 10.04 -10.87 7.20
CA THR A 148 10.33 -10.12 5.97
C THR A 148 11.57 -10.61 5.22
N GLY A 149 12.53 -11.21 5.90
CA GLY A 149 13.84 -11.55 5.36
C GLY A 149 13.89 -12.62 4.27
N LEU A 150 12.73 -13.10 3.78
CA LEU A 150 12.64 -13.96 2.59
C LEU A 150 12.05 -13.20 1.38
N LEU A 151 11.73 -11.93 1.53
CA LEU A 151 11.24 -11.10 0.42
C LEU A 151 12.38 -10.70 -0.49
N ASN A 152 12.05 -10.30 -1.72
CA ASN A 152 13.05 -9.69 -2.59
C ASN A 152 13.30 -8.23 -2.15
N ALA A 153 14.52 -7.90 -1.82
CA ALA A 153 14.94 -6.57 -1.37
C ALA A 153 14.60 -5.45 -2.36
N LYS A 154 14.68 -5.75 -3.67
CA LYS A 154 14.37 -4.82 -4.76
C LYS A 154 12.88 -4.46 -4.89
N GLU A 155 12.01 -5.18 -4.20
CA GLU A 155 10.55 -4.98 -4.25
C GLU A 155 9.94 -4.67 -2.88
N VAL A 156 10.77 -4.44 -1.87
CA VAL A 156 10.30 -4.03 -0.55
C VAL A 156 10.47 -2.52 -0.36
N THR A 157 9.58 -1.94 0.41
CA THR A 157 9.59 -0.53 0.79
C THR A 157 9.89 -0.36 2.28
N ILE A 158 10.69 -1.28 2.86
CA ILE A 158 11.05 -1.25 4.29
C ILE A 158 11.97 -0.06 4.55
N LEU A 159 11.65 0.74 5.57
CA LEU A 159 12.50 1.84 5.98
C LEU A 159 13.66 1.34 6.84
N THR A 160 14.86 1.84 6.54
CA THR A 160 16.07 1.65 7.36
C THR A 160 15.91 2.29 8.75
N PRO A 161 16.81 2.04 9.71
CA PRO A 161 16.81 2.76 10.98
C PRO A 161 16.89 4.29 10.85
N ALA A 162 17.48 4.79 9.74
CA ALA A 162 17.59 6.22 9.42
C ALA A 162 16.34 6.81 8.72
N ASP A 163 15.26 6.02 8.56
CA ASP A 163 14.00 6.42 7.88
C ASP A 163 14.14 6.66 6.37
N THR A 164 15.12 6.08 5.74
CA THR A 164 15.24 6.01 4.27
C THR A 164 14.78 4.65 3.77
N GLU A 165 14.33 4.54 2.53
CA GLU A 165 14.04 3.23 1.93
C GLU A 165 15.31 2.36 1.91
N TYR A 166 15.11 1.05 2.12
CA TYR A 166 16.20 0.10 1.99
C TYR A 166 16.48 -0.12 0.50
N GLU A 167 17.68 0.17 0.09
CA GLU A 167 18.17 -0.03 -1.27
C GLU A 167 19.16 -1.21 -1.29
N GLU A 168 19.02 -2.07 -2.28
CA GLU A 168 19.94 -3.18 -2.53
C GLU A 168 20.76 -2.87 -3.78
N SER A 169 22.06 -2.86 -3.63
CA SER A 169 23.01 -2.55 -4.70
C SER A 169 23.52 -3.79 -5.46
N ASP A 170 22.98 -4.97 -5.20
CA ASP A 170 23.38 -6.20 -5.87
C ASP A 170 22.70 -6.31 -7.23
N ASP A 171 23.46 -6.71 -8.29
CA ASP A 171 22.94 -6.94 -9.64
C ASP A 171 22.10 -8.22 -9.79
N ASP A 172 21.98 -9.02 -8.73
CA ASP A 172 21.19 -10.25 -8.73
C ASP A 172 19.68 -9.96 -8.92
N PHE A 173 18.97 -10.85 -9.66
CA PHE A 173 17.52 -10.76 -9.85
C PHE A 173 16.70 -10.87 -8.54
N TYR A 174 17.32 -11.35 -7.48
CA TYR A 174 16.71 -11.59 -6.19
C TYR A 174 17.74 -11.47 -5.08
N ALA A 175 17.59 -10.49 -4.23
CA ALA A 175 18.34 -10.31 -3.00
C ALA A 175 17.40 -10.46 -1.77
N PHE A 176 17.95 -10.84 -0.62
CA PHE A 176 17.13 -11.00 0.59
C PHE A 176 16.93 -9.66 1.30
N ALA A 177 15.68 -9.36 1.62
CA ALA A 177 15.28 -8.15 2.33
C ALA A 177 15.76 -8.12 3.79
N PRO A 178 15.74 -6.95 4.45
CA PRO A 178 16.01 -6.82 5.89
C PRO A 178 15.10 -7.72 6.72
N LYS A 179 15.67 -8.26 7.79
CA LYS A 179 15.05 -9.29 8.64
C LYS A 179 14.27 -8.62 9.77
N TYR A 180 12.96 -8.62 9.67
CA TYR A 180 12.07 -8.18 10.75
C TYR A 180 11.02 -9.25 11.04
N LEU A 181 10.49 -9.24 12.27
CA LEU A 181 9.29 -9.98 12.66
C LEU A 181 8.12 -9.00 12.82
N PRO A 182 7.33 -8.75 11.76
CA PRO A 182 6.09 -8.02 11.87
C PRO A 182 5.05 -8.85 12.61
N PHE A 183 4.33 -8.24 13.55
CA PHE A 183 3.16 -8.81 14.20
C PHE A 183 2.11 -7.73 14.40
N GLY A 184 0.84 -8.09 14.23
CA GLY A 184 -0.25 -7.14 14.33
C GLY A 184 -1.55 -7.78 14.76
N PHE A 185 -2.43 -6.97 15.30
CA PHE A 185 -3.81 -7.34 15.57
C PHE A 185 -4.75 -6.20 15.20
N SER A 186 -5.95 -6.52 14.76
CA SER A 186 -6.98 -5.53 14.49
C SER A 186 -8.34 -5.97 15.00
N PHE A 187 -9.13 -4.97 15.44
CA PHE A 187 -10.55 -5.08 15.73
C PHE A 187 -11.30 -4.03 14.92
N ALA A 188 -12.30 -4.46 14.18
CA ALA A 188 -13.21 -3.56 13.51
C ALA A 188 -14.64 -3.82 13.97
N PHE A 189 -15.32 -2.76 14.33
CA PHE A 189 -16.71 -2.76 14.79
C PHE A 189 -17.57 -2.10 13.70
N PRO A 190 -18.21 -2.88 12.83
CA PRO A 190 -18.82 -2.36 11.61
C PRO A 190 -20.10 -1.53 11.83
N SER A 191 -20.65 -1.53 13.03
CA SER A 191 -21.88 -0.75 13.32
C SER A 191 -22.03 -0.50 14.82
N VAL A 192 -21.35 0.53 15.33
CA VAL A 192 -21.39 0.85 16.77
C VAL A 192 -22.53 1.81 17.06
N PHE A 193 -22.68 2.88 16.27
CA PHE A 193 -23.73 3.91 16.41
C PHE A 193 -24.33 4.20 15.03
N GLY A 194 -25.41 3.49 14.67
CA GLY A 194 -25.97 3.60 13.33
C GLY A 194 -25.00 3.06 12.27
N ASN A 195 -24.58 3.91 11.33
CA ASN A 195 -23.67 3.54 10.25
C ASN A 195 -22.22 3.97 10.52
N GLN A 196 -21.78 3.99 11.77
CA GLN A 196 -20.42 4.37 12.16
C GLN A 196 -19.58 3.12 12.38
N HIS A 197 -18.39 3.10 11.84
CA HIS A 197 -17.39 2.04 12.02
C HIS A 197 -16.26 2.55 12.93
N ILE A 198 -15.82 1.70 13.85
CA ILE A 198 -14.65 1.95 14.68
C ILE A 198 -13.64 0.86 14.40
N SER A 199 -12.41 1.23 14.13
CA SER A 199 -11.28 0.32 13.93
C SER A 199 -10.18 0.61 14.95
N LEU A 200 -9.66 -0.45 15.56
CA LEU A 200 -8.51 -0.43 16.47
C LEU A 200 -7.47 -1.39 15.92
N GLU A 201 -6.23 -0.94 15.84
CA GLU A 201 -5.16 -1.78 15.33
C GLU A 201 -3.86 -1.52 16.09
N GLY A 202 -3.05 -2.58 16.25
CA GLY A 202 -1.73 -2.49 16.84
C GLY A 202 -0.73 -3.28 16.03
N TRP A 203 0.46 -2.70 15.80
CA TRP A 203 1.56 -3.33 15.06
C TRP A 203 2.86 -3.22 15.83
N GLY A 204 3.68 -4.26 15.70
CA GLY A 204 5.06 -4.28 16.18
C GLY A 204 5.97 -4.90 15.13
N PHE A 205 7.17 -4.39 15.03
CA PHE A 205 8.21 -4.83 14.10
C PHE A 205 9.49 -5.02 14.90
N ALA A 206 9.82 -6.27 15.20
CA ALA A 206 11.03 -6.60 15.93
C ALA A 206 12.20 -6.72 14.94
N ASP A 207 13.27 -5.98 15.19
CA ASP A 207 14.48 -5.98 14.40
C ASP A 207 15.32 -7.26 14.67
N LEU A 208 15.72 -7.93 13.61
CA LEU A 208 16.62 -9.10 13.63
C LEU A 208 17.93 -8.84 12.88
N ASN A 209 18.16 -7.61 12.38
CA ASN A 209 19.41 -7.25 11.71
C ASN A 209 20.51 -6.91 12.72
N GLY A 210 20.13 -6.52 13.94
CA GLY A 210 21.05 -6.10 14.99
C GLY A 210 21.24 -4.59 15.06
N ASP A 211 20.40 -3.81 14.38
CA ASP A 211 20.42 -2.35 14.39
C ASP A 211 19.67 -1.77 15.59
N ASP A 212 19.04 -2.63 16.39
CA ASP A 212 18.27 -2.27 17.59
C ASP A 212 17.15 -1.27 17.29
N CYS A 213 16.47 -1.42 16.13
CA CYS A 213 15.42 -0.54 15.65
C CYS A 213 14.05 -1.23 15.66
N ASN A 214 13.50 -1.44 16.85
CA ASN A 214 12.14 -1.96 17.00
C ASN A 214 11.13 -0.82 16.85
N ARG A 215 10.02 -1.07 16.14
CA ARG A 215 8.96 -0.08 15.91
C ARG A 215 7.62 -0.62 16.40
N TYR A 216 6.83 0.23 17.06
CA TYR A 216 5.51 -0.13 17.57
C TYR A 216 4.52 0.97 17.25
N TYR A 217 3.29 0.57 16.87
CA TYR A 217 2.23 1.50 16.48
C TYR A 217 0.89 1.07 17.06
N GLY A 218 0.13 2.05 17.55
CA GLY A 218 -1.26 1.91 17.91
C GLY A 218 -2.13 2.85 17.07
N MET A 219 -3.24 2.35 16.55
CA MET A 219 -4.06 3.06 15.59
C MET A 219 -5.53 3.03 15.97
N LEU A 220 -6.20 4.16 15.70
CA LEU A 220 -7.64 4.32 15.84
C LEU A 220 -8.22 4.89 14.54
N GLY A 221 -9.26 4.25 14.03
CA GLY A 221 -10.04 4.69 12.88
C GLY A 221 -11.51 4.89 13.25
N LEU A 222 -12.11 5.92 12.69
CA LEU A 222 -13.54 6.21 12.78
C LEU A 222 -14.03 6.66 11.42
N ASP A 223 -14.96 5.93 10.83
CA ASP A 223 -15.56 6.28 9.54
C ASP A 223 -17.07 6.00 9.52
N GLY A 224 -17.77 6.69 8.63
CA GLY A 224 -19.19 6.51 8.46
C GLY A 224 -19.88 7.61 7.67
N TYR A 225 -21.19 7.58 7.69
CA TYR A 225 -22.03 8.56 7.03
C TYR A 225 -22.56 9.60 8.01
N LEU A 226 -22.35 10.88 7.73
CA LEU A 226 -23.01 12.00 8.40
C LEU A 226 -24.39 12.26 7.79
N LEU A 227 -24.47 12.15 6.46
CA LEU A 227 -25.71 12.27 5.66
C LEU A 227 -25.68 11.17 4.59
N ARG A 228 -26.80 10.98 3.88
CA ARG A 228 -26.91 9.95 2.83
C ARG A 228 -25.82 10.01 1.76
N ASN A 229 -25.33 11.21 1.45
CA ASN A 229 -24.35 11.47 0.41
C ASN A 229 -23.05 12.11 0.95
N LEU A 230 -22.89 12.20 2.25
CA LEU A 230 -21.69 12.74 2.90
C LEU A 230 -21.15 11.71 3.89
N SER A 231 -19.97 11.18 3.61
CA SER A 231 -19.20 10.34 4.52
C SER A 231 -17.97 11.07 5.05
N TYR A 232 -17.43 10.55 6.13
CA TYR A 232 -16.19 11.02 6.71
C TYR A 232 -15.30 9.84 7.09
N ASN A 233 -14.00 10.09 7.17
CA ASN A 233 -13.02 9.15 7.67
C ASN A 233 -11.97 9.91 8.50
N VAL A 234 -11.74 9.44 9.71
CA VAL A 234 -10.72 9.96 10.63
C VAL A 234 -9.83 8.82 11.03
N LYS A 235 -8.53 8.99 10.90
CA LYS A 235 -7.54 8.01 11.33
C LYS A 235 -6.47 8.70 12.14
N THR A 236 -6.01 8.04 13.20
CA THR A 236 -4.85 8.49 13.95
C THR A 236 -3.95 7.32 14.30
N VAL A 237 -2.66 7.55 14.22
CA VAL A 237 -1.60 6.59 14.52
C VAL A 237 -0.67 7.22 15.55
N PHE A 238 -0.34 6.47 16.58
CA PHE A 238 0.74 6.76 17.50
C PHE A 238 1.80 5.69 17.35
N GLY A 239 3.02 6.11 17.11
CA GLY A 239 4.16 5.22 16.92
C GLY A 239 5.30 5.55 17.86
N THR A 240 6.22 4.59 18.02
CA THR A 240 7.45 4.77 18.77
C THR A 240 8.54 3.86 18.21
N LYS A 241 9.79 4.33 18.25
CA LYS A 241 10.99 3.52 18.04
C LYS A 241 11.61 3.22 19.39
N ASN A 242 11.80 1.95 19.73
CA ASN A 242 12.40 1.47 20.99
C ASN A 242 11.80 2.08 22.28
N PHE A 243 10.59 2.67 22.20
CA PHE A 243 9.96 3.44 23.28
C PHE A 243 10.71 4.74 23.69
N ASP A 244 11.64 5.22 22.86
CA ASP A 244 12.46 6.40 23.17
C ASP A 244 11.76 7.72 22.78
N SER A 245 10.90 7.68 21.79
CA SER A 245 10.20 8.86 21.26
C SER A 245 8.80 8.51 20.80
N LEU A 246 7.91 9.47 20.86
CA LEU A 246 6.53 9.32 20.36
C LEU A 246 6.39 9.97 18.99
N MET A 247 5.71 9.32 18.06
CA MET A 247 5.37 9.81 16.72
C MET A 247 3.86 9.85 16.57
N ASN A 248 3.35 10.78 15.77
CA ASN A 248 1.92 10.83 15.45
C ASN A 248 1.68 11.08 13.96
N PHE A 249 0.73 10.33 13.40
CA PHE A 249 0.11 10.64 12.14
C PHE A 249 -1.41 10.71 12.32
N SER A 250 -2.05 11.68 11.69
CA SER A 250 -3.50 11.82 11.73
C SER A 250 -4.02 12.26 10.37
N SER A 251 -5.15 11.71 9.94
CA SER A 251 -5.82 12.09 8.70
C SER A 251 -7.32 12.25 8.91
N LEU A 252 -7.89 13.18 8.15
CA LEU A 252 -9.31 13.44 8.10
C LEU A 252 -9.73 13.60 6.64
N SER A 253 -10.83 12.97 6.24
CA SER A 253 -11.46 13.27 4.96
C SER A 253 -12.98 13.35 5.06
N PHE A 254 -13.57 14.15 4.18
CA PHE A 254 -15.01 14.24 3.93
C PHE A 254 -15.24 13.98 2.45
N ASP A 255 -16.11 13.01 2.16
CA ASP A 255 -16.48 12.63 0.80
C ASP A 255 -17.96 12.96 0.57
N LEU A 256 -18.21 13.91 -0.30
CA LEU A 256 -19.55 14.32 -0.73
C LEU A 256 -19.85 13.81 -2.13
N ASN A 257 -20.93 13.06 -2.30
CA ASN A 257 -21.41 12.52 -3.57
C ASN A 257 -22.79 13.15 -3.93
N PRO A 258 -22.83 14.38 -4.44
CA PRO A 258 -24.07 15.10 -4.69
C PRO A 258 -24.91 14.49 -5.82
N ALA A 259 -24.27 13.87 -6.82
CA ALA A 259 -24.89 13.09 -7.88
C ALA A 259 -24.07 11.81 -8.07
N GLY A 260 -24.74 10.68 -8.24
CA GLY A 260 -24.15 9.34 -8.09
C GLY A 260 -22.79 9.05 -8.75
N ASN A 261 -22.40 9.82 -9.76
CA ASN A 261 -21.15 9.67 -10.48
C ASN A 261 -20.13 10.80 -10.16
N PHE A 262 -20.54 11.84 -9.46
CA PHE A 262 -19.70 12.98 -9.14
C PHE A 262 -19.34 12.98 -7.67
N GLY A 263 -18.05 13.05 -7.36
CA GLY A 263 -17.50 13.07 -6.01
C GLY A 263 -16.68 14.34 -5.73
N ILE A 264 -16.81 14.84 -4.51
CA ILE A 264 -16.00 15.92 -3.95
C ILE A 264 -15.37 15.37 -2.67
N ARG A 265 -14.05 15.35 -2.59
CA ARG A 265 -13.31 14.98 -1.38
C ARG A 265 -12.56 16.19 -0.85
N LEU A 266 -12.78 16.53 0.41
CA LEU A 266 -11.94 17.42 1.19
C LEU A 266 -11.13 16.58 2.15
N TYR A 267 -9.81 16.78 2.22
CA TYR A 267 -8.94 15.99 3.08
C TYR A 267 -7.83 16.82 3.71
N GLY A 268 -7.31 16.31 4.82
CA GLY A 268 -6.13 16.86 5.48
C GLY A 268 -5.36 15.76 6.19
N THR A 269 -4.05 15.92 6.27
CA THR A 269 -3.16 15.02 7.00
C THR A 269 -2.18 15.81 7.85
N TYR A 270 -1.77 15.22 8.94
CA TYR A 270 -0.72 15.70 9.82
C TYR A 270 0.24 14.56 10.13
N ALA A 271 1.53 14.77 9.94
CA ALA A 271 2.59 13.88 10.38
C ALA A 271 3.56 14.68 11.26
N SER A 272 3.81 14.19 12.47
CA SER A 272 4.62 14.90 13.44
C SER A 272 6.05 15.16 12.97
N GLY A 273 6.57 16.33 13.34
CA GLY A 273 7.98 16.66 13.37
C GLY A 273 8.54 16.59 14.79
N LYS A 274 9.71 17.17 15.02
CA LYS A 274 10.33 17.25 16.34
C LYS A 274 9.70 18.39 17.17
N GLN A 275 8.63 18.09 17.90
CA GLN A 275 7.91 19.05 18.73
C GLN A 275 7.76 18.55 20.17
N GLY A 276 8.47 19.12 21.12
CA GLY A 276 8.41 18.71 22.52
C GLY A 276 8.85 17.26 22.73
N SER A 277 7.90 16.38 23.04
CA SER A 277 8.12 14.92 23.18
C SER A 277 7.90 14.14 21.88
N LEU A 278 7.46 14.79 20.81
CA LEU A 278 7.25 14.16 19.54
C LEU A 278 8.54 14.14 18.71
N SER A 279 8.76 13.07 17.99
CA SER A 279 9.75 12.92 16.90
C SER A 279 9.06 12.97 15.54
N ALA A 280 9.86 13.11 14.50
CA ALA A 280 9.41 13.01 13.12
C ALA A 280 8.73 11.65 12.90
N PHE A 281 7.56 11.66 12.27
CA PHE A 281 6.80 10.45 11.99
C PHE A 281 7.51 9.62 10.91
N SER A 282 7.55 8.32 11.10
CA SER A 282 7.94 7.35 10.08
C SER A 282 7.11 6.08 10.20
N GLY A 283 6.80 5.44 9.06
CA GLY A 283 6.21 4.11 9.00
C GLY A 283 7.25 3.01 9.21
N PHE A 284 6.83 1.78 9.00
CA PHE A 284 7.75 0.65 8.82
C PHE A 284 8.09 0.46 7.34
N THR A 285 7.11 0.69 6.45
CA THR A 285 7.31 0.77 5.00
C THR A 285 7.21 2.22 4.54
N SER A 286 7.87 2.54 3.43
CA SER A 286 7.80 3.87 2.84
C SER A 286 6.37 4.23 2.47
N MET A 287 6.01 5.47 2.68
CA MET A 287 4.72 6.04 2.37
C MET A 287 4.66 6.67 0.99
N THR A 288 5.77 6.81 0.28
CA THR A 288 5.80 7.38 -1.07
C THR A 288 4.88 6.62 -2.02
N ALA A 289 4.78 5.30 -1.85
CA ALA A 289 3.88 4.47 -2.63
C ALA A 289 2.38 4.74 -2.38
N VAL A 290 2.02 5.29 -1.23
CA VAL A 290 0.62 5.52 -0.81
C VAL A 290 0.24 6.98 -0.96
N SER A 291 1.18 7.87 -0.71
CA SER A 291 0.81 9.23 -0.36
C SER A 291 0.66 10.11 -1.54
N THR A 292 1.48 9.94 -2.52
CA THR A 292 1.54 11.13 -3.33
C THR A 292 1.86 10.79 -4.75
N ARG A 293 0.87 10.79 -5.48
CA ARG A 293 0.94 11.24 -6.83
C ARG A 293 1.70 12.54 -7.00
N PHE A 294 2.42 13.07 -5.99
CA PHE A 294 2.59 14.47 -5.96
C PHE A 294 4.02 14.93 -5.87
N ALA A 295 4.69 14.67 -4.95
CA ALA A 295 6.11 14.80 -4.80
C ALA A 295 6.49 13.51 -4.11
N ASP A 296 7.65 13.00 -4.30
CA ASP A 296 8.20 11.88 -3.56
C ASP A 296 8.44 12.32 -2.09
N LEU A 297 7.35 12.82 -1.46
CA LEU A 297 7.36 13.34 -0.11
C LEU A 297 6.90 12.25 0.83
N GLU A 298 7.76 11.90 1.75
CA GLU A 298 7.36 11.11 2.89
C GLU A 298 6.45 11.93 3.82
N TYR A 299 5.47 11.25 4.45
CA TYR A 299 4.70 11.88 5.53
C TYR A 299 5.54 11.94 6.81
N SER A 300 6.50 12.83 6.80
CA SER A 300 7.34 13.14 7.94
C SER A 300 7.41 14.64 8.10
N SER A 301 7.09 15.13 9.29
CA SER A 301 7.13 16.58 9.57
C SER A 301 6.28 17.43 8.62
N ILE A 302 5.11 16.95 8.21
CA ILE A 302 4.30 17.60 7.19
C ILE A 302 2.83 17.73 7.57
N VAL A 303 2.22 18.83 7.14
CA VAL A 303 0.76 19.07 7.18
C VAL A 303 0.27 19.27 5.75
N THR A 304 -0.78 18.56 5.36
CA THR A 304 -1.40 18.76 4.05
C THR A 304 -2.88 19.07 4.19
N GLY A 305 -3.40 19.85 3.26
CA GLY A 305 -4.83 20.07 3.09
C GLY A 305 -5.19 20.14 1.63
N GLY A 306 -6.23 19.44 1.19
CA GLY A 306 -6.53 19.35 -0.23
C GLY A 306 -8.00 19.12 -0.56
N LEU A 307 -8.29 19.34 -1.84
CA LEU A 307 -9.58 19.11 -2.47
C LEU A 307 -9.40 18.24 -3.70
N GLN A 308 -10.28 17.27 -3.88
CA GLN A 308 -10.34 16.46 -5.10
C GLN A 308 -11.76 16.43 -5.63
N LEU A 309 -11.90 16.63 -6.93
CA LEU A 309 -13.13 16.46 -7.70
C LEU A 309 -12.98 15.20 -8.56
N SER A 310 -14.01 14.39 -8.65
CA SER A 310 -13.98 13.17 -9.46
C SER A 310 -15.33 12.93 -10.16
N ASN A 311 -15.27 12.28 -11.31
CA ASN A 311 -16.48 11.84 -12.01
C ASN A 311 -16.23 10.54 -12.78
N VAL A 312 -17.29 9.74 -12.89
CA VAL A 312 -17.30 8.52 -13.71
C VAL A 312 -18.21 8.72 -14.90
N PHE A 313 -17.66 8.75 -16.11
CA PHE A 313 -18.40 8.91 -17.36
C PHE A 313 -18.71 7.54 -17.96
N ALA A 314 -19.99 7.35 -18.30
CA ALA A 314 -20.51 6.12 -18.93
C ALA A 314 -20.13 4.80 -18.21
N GLY A 315 -19.72 4.86 -16.95
CA GLY A 315 -19.28 3.69 -16.17
C GLY A 315 -17.91 3.13 -16.54
N VAL A 316 -17.19 3.72 -17.50
CA VAL A 316 -15.93 3.19 -18.04
C VAL A 316 -14.75 4.17 -17.94
N LEU A 317 -15.00 5.46 -17.88
CA LEU A 317 -13.97 6.50 -17.80
C LEU A 317 -14.08 7.23 -16.46
N TYR A 318 -13.11 7.04 -15.60
CA TYR A 318 -12.92 7.82 -14.38
C TYR A 318 -12.00 9.00 -14.67
N ALA A 319 -12.39 10.19 -14.22
CA ALA A 319 -11.58 11.39 -14.26
C ALA A 319 -11.53 12.05 -12.90
N SER A 320 -10.36 12.56 -12.50
CA SER A 320 -10.21 13.35 -11.29
C SER A 320 -9.31 14.57 -11.48
N LEU A 321 -9.61 15.62 -10.72
CA LEU A 321 -8.79 16.81 -10.57
C LEU A 321 -8.57 17.05 -9.09
N GLY A 322 -7.34 17.30 -8.68
CA GLY A 322 -6.96 17.52 -7.28
C GLY A 322 -6.07 18.74 -7.09
N GLY A 323 -6.13 19.32 -5.90
CA GLY A 323 -5.20 20.33 -5.44
C GLY A 323 -4.97 20.18 -3.94
N ALA A 324 -3.73 20.38 -3.51
CA ALA A 324 -3.33 20.35 -2.11
C ALA A 324 -2.32 21.44 -1.80
N VAL A 325 -2.35 21.93 -0.56
CA VAL A 325 -1.33 22.82 0.01
C VAL A 325 -0.57 22.06 1.07
N LEU A 326 0.73 22.20 1.09
CA LEU A 326 1.66 21.50 1.94
C LEU A 326 2.44 22.49 2.80
N PHE A 327 2.56 22.15 4.09
CA PHE A 327 3.37 22.89 5.06
C PHE A 327 4.33 21.93 5.74
N GLU A 328 5.57 22.32 5.90
CA GLU A 328 6.52 21.62 6.75
C GLU A 328 6.38 22.06 8.21
N CYS A 329 6.55 21.07 9.10
CA CYS A 329 6.56 21.32 10.56
C CYS A 329 7.72 20.55 11.23
N PRO A 330 8.98 20.83 10.85
CA PRO A 330 10.13 20.08 11.35
C PRO A 330 10.31 20.22 12.87
N ASP A 331 10.04 21.41 13.39
CA ASP A 331 10.13 21.76 14.80
C ASP A 331 8.83 22.39 15.29
N SER A 332 8.87 23.50 16.02
CA SER A 332 7.70 24.24 16.49
C SER A 332 7.16 25.26 15.48
N SER A 333 7.84 25.47 14.36
CA SER A 333 7.40 26.30 13.25
C SER A 333 6.55 25.51 12.26
N VAL A 334 5.66 26.21 11.59
CA VAL A 334 4.93 25.68 10.42
C VAL A 334 5.24 26.61 9.26
N GLU A 335 5.90 26.09 8.24
CA GLU A 335 6.38 26.84 7.10
C GLU A 335 5.69 26.34 5.81
N TYR A 336 5.37 27.25 4.91
CA TYR A 336 4.79 26.89 3.62
C TYR A 336 5.84 26.14 2.81
N PHE A 337 5.51 24.92 2.35
CA PHE A 337 6.40 24.09 1.55
C PHE A 337 6.07 24.15 0.07
N GLY A 338 4.79 24.21 -0.27
CA GLY A 338 4.35 24.26 -1.65
C GLY A 338 2.89 23.92 -1.85
N MET A 339 2.49 23.90 -3.11
CA MET A 339 1.18 23.41 -3.50
C MET A 339 1.29 22.42 -4.65
N GLN A 340 0.29 21.61 -4.77
CA GLN A 340 0.21 20.58 -5.76
C GLN A 340 -1.11 20.57 -6.49
N LEU A 341 -1.03 20.35 -7.80
CA LEU A 341 -2.15 20.14 -8.69
C LEU A 341 -2.02 18.77 -9.35
N SER A 342 -3.13 18.07 -9.54
CA SER A 342 -3.16 16.77 -10.23
C SER A 342 -4.38 16.59 -11.10
N ALA A 343 -4.21 15.79 -12.14
CA ALA A 343 -5.28 15.33 -13.02
C ALA A 343 -5.05 13.85 -13.35
N ASP A 344 -6.11 13.05 -13.26
CA ASP A 344 -6.06 11.64 -13.60
C ASP A 344 -7.21 11.25 -14.51
N LEU A 345 -6.92 10.37 -15.45
CA LEU A 345 -7.88 9.69 -16.29
C LEU A 345 -7.60 8.19 -16.23
N LEU A 346 -8.62 7.40 -15.95
CA LEU A 346 -8.55 5.95 -15.97
C LEU A 346 -9.68 5.41 -16.87
N TRP A 347 -9.30 4.77 -17.94
CA TRP A 347 -10.23 4.26 -18.95
C TRP A 347 -10.18 2.73 -18.98
N ASN A 348 -11.30 2.10 -18.62
CA ASN A 348 -11.53 0.67 -18.79
C ASN A 348 -12.08 0.46 -20.21
N ILE A 349 -11.19 0.23 -21.18
CA ILE A 349 -11.54 0.05 -22.60
C ILE A 349 -12.35 -1.23 -22.78
N PHE A 350 -11.89 -2.30 -22.13
CA PHE A 350 -12.54 -3.61 -22.03
C PHE A 350 -12.43 -4.10 -20.59
N TYR A 351 -13.03 -5.26 -20.27
CA TYR A 351 -12.93 -5.85 -18.93
C TYR A 351 -11.49 -6.20 -18.53
N ASP A 352 -10.65 -6.47 -19.50
CA ASP A 352 -9.28 -6.95 -19.40
C ASP A 352 -8.25 -5.92 -19.87
N VAL A 353 -8.67 -4.74 -20.36
CA VAL A 353 -7.77 -3.68 -20.87
C VAL A 353 -8.06 -2.35 -20.19
N GLN A 354 -7.05 -1.82 -19.52
CA GLN A 354 -7.12 -0.54 -18.82
C GLN A 354 -6.01 0.41 -19.29
N LEU A 355 -6.34 1.67 -19.50
CA LEU A 355 -5.40 2.75 -19.78
C LEU A 355 -5.54 3.84 -18.72
N GLY A 356 -4.43 4.21 -18.10
CA GLY A 356 -4.31 5.32 -17.14
C GLY A 356 -3.45 6.44 -17.72
N LEU A 357 -3.88 7.68 -17.50
CA LEU A 357 -3.09 8.88 -17.75
C LEU A 357 -3.11 9.71 -16.46
N SER A 358 -1.97 10.16 -16.01
CA SER A 358 -1.89 11.10 -14.89
C SER A 358 -0.90 12.22 -15.16
N ALA A 359 -1.23 13.39 -14.65
CA ALA A 359 -0.37 14.57 -14.68
C ALA A 359 -0.39 15.21 -13.31
N SER A 360 0.76 15.62 -12.82
CA SER A 360 0.84 16.41 -11.60
C SER A 360 1.92 17.48 -11.70
N GLN A 361 1.68 18.59 -11.00
CA GLN A 361 2.59 19.70 -10.87
C GLN A 361 2.72 20.05 -9.40
N PHE A 362 3.89 19.87 -8.83
CA PHE A 362 4.27 20.43 -7.56
C PHE A 362 4.93 21.79 -7.79
N ILE A 363 4.51 22.80 -7.05
CA ILE A 363 5.05 24.15 -7.06
C ILE A 363 5.56 24.41 -5.66
N GLY A 364 6.88 24.29 -5.47
CA GLY A 364 7.54 24.57 -4.20
C GLY A 364 7.56 26.06 -3.86
N ASP A 365 7.92 26.37 -2.64
CA ASP A 365 8.22 27.74 -2.19
C ASP A 365 9.46 28.29 -2.91
N ASP A 366 10.41 27.41 -3.25
CA ASP A 366 11.52 27.70 -4.16
C ASP A 366 11.27 27.03 -5.52
N SER A 367 11.66 27.73 -6.60
CA SER A 367 11.56 27.21 -7.98
C SER A 367 12.36 25.92 -8.18
N ASP A 368 13.43 25.72 -7.40
CA ASP A 368 14.27 24.52 -7.48
C ASP A 368 13.56 23.26 -6.96
N ASN A 369 12.58 23.43 -6.07
CA ASN A 369 11.76 22.37 -5.53
C ASN A 369 10.53 22.02 -6.38
N SER A 370 10.33 22.71 -7.52
CA SER A 370 9.17 22.46 -8.37
C SER A 370 9.39 21.22 -9.25
N LYS A 371 8.36 20.35 -9.33
CA LYS A 371 8.43 19.08 -10.06
C LYS A 371 7.17 18.83 -10.87
N THR A 372 7.35 18.42 -12.11
CA THR A 372 6.29 17.96 -13.02
C THR A 372 6.37 16.45 -13.15
N THR A 373 5.24 15.76 -13.09
CA THR A 373 5.15 14.32 -13.38
C THR A 373 4.03 14.06 -14.38
N LEU A 374 4.34 13.34 -15.43
CA LEU A 374 3.40 12.85 -16.43
C LEU A 374 3.52 11.33 -16.48
N SER A 375 2.43 10.58 -16.39
CA SER A 375 2.48 9.12 -16.41
C SER A 375 1.42 8.55 -17.34
N VAL A 376 1.80 7.50 -18.05
CA VAL A 376 0.93 6.66 -18.89
C VAL A 376 1.05 5.23 -18.40
N LYS A 377 -0.08 4.61 -18.10
CA LYS A 377 -0.15 3.22 -17.63
C LYS A 377 -1.08 2.41 -18.52
N ALA A 378 -0.61 1.28 -19.02
CA ALA A 378 -1.41 0.32 -19.76
C ALA A 378 -1.38 -1.04 -19.06
N VAL A 379 -2.53 -1.67 -18.89
CA VAL A 379 -2.64 -2.99 -18.26
C VAL A 379 -3.54 -3.87 -19.10
N ILE A 380 -3.08 -5.10 -19.36
CA ILE A 380 -3.84 -6.18 -19.99
C ILE A 380 -3.82 -7.37 -19.04
N ALA A 381 -5.01 -7.87 -18.69
CA ALA A 381 -5.19 -9.10 -17.90
C ALA A 381 -5.81 -10.19 -18.81
N PHE A 382 -5.52 -11.47 -18.58
CA PHE A 382 -6.07 -12.61 -19.37
C PHE A 382 -6.13 -13.89 -18.53
#